data_af19c692c93a68b4fba2d649c120de36
#
_entry.id   af19c692c93a68b4fba2d649c120de36
#
_cell.length_a   1.000
_cell.length_b   1.000
_cell.length_c   1.000
_cell.angle_alpha   90.00
_cell.angle_beta   90.00
_cell.angle_gamma   90.00
#
_symmetry.space_group_name_H-M   'P 1'
#
loop_
_entity.id
_entity.type
_entity.pdbx_description
1 polymer ?
#
loop_
_entity_poly.entity_id
_entity_poly.type
_entity_poly.pdbx_seq_one_letter_code
_entity_poly.pdbx_strand_id
1 'polypeptide(L)'
;MPPVTTALIVANVAVFLLQSVAPGLVVPFALCPLATGGLGVGASFLPWQIVTYAFLHGSLLHLAFNMFALYMFGSALERVFGARRYAVLYFASVIAAAITQLVFAAVSGGVYPTVGASGGVFGLLLAYAIYFPHNRIMLLFPPVPMPARVFVVLYAALELFLGVTGTQEGVAHFAHLGGMIGAWLLLRIWRGVRRPSR
;
A
#
# COMPACT_ATOMS: atom_id res chain seq x y z
N MET A 1 -18.15 11.04 1.52
CA MET A 1 -16.70 10.70 1.64
C MET A 1 -15.85 11.86 1.13
N PRO A 2 -14.62 12.05 1.62
CA PRO A 2 -13.69 13.03 1.05
C PRO A 2 -13.33 12.69 -0.42
N PRO A 3 -13.06 13.70 -1.27
CA PRO A 3 -13.04 13.52 -2.72
C PRO A 3 -11.90 12.62 -3.23
N VAL A 4 -10.68 12.71 -2.67
CA VAL A 4 -9.55 11.89 -3.14
C VAL A 4 -9.73 10.43 -2.73
N THR A 5 -10.17 10.18 -1.49
CA THR A 5 -10.49 8.81 -1.03
C THR A 5 -11.57 8.19 -1.92
N THR A 6 -12.62 8.94 -2.25
CA THR A 6 -13.68 8.49 -3.16
C THR A 6 -13.10 8.16 -4.55
N ALA A 7 -12.29 9.07 -5.11
CA ALA A 7 -11.68 8.87 -6.43
C ALA A 7 -10.78 7.63 -6.46
N LEU A 8 -9.96 7.41 -5.41
CA LEU A 8 -9.11 6.22 -5.31
C LEU A 8 -9.94 4.93 -5.25
N ILE A 9 -11.01 4.91 -4.44
CA ILE A 9 -11.89 3.73 -4.35
C ILE A 9 -12.57 3.46 -5.69
N VAL A 10 -13.16 4.48 -6.32
CA VAL A 10 -13.84 4.33 -7.62
C VAL A 10 -12.86 3.86 -8.69
N ALA A 11 -11.66 4.43 -8.76
CA ALA A 11 -10.64 4.03 -9.73
C ALA A 11 -10.23 2.56 -9.55
N ASN A 12 -9.99 2.11 -8.30
CA ASN A 12 -9.63 0.72 -8.02
C ASN A 12 -10.75 -0.26 -8.39
N VAL A 13 -12.01 0.07 -8.06
CA VAL A 13 -13.16 -0.75 -8.44
C VAL A 13 -13.32 -0.80 -9.95
N ALA A 14 -13.21 0.34 -10.65
CA ALA A 14 -13.33 0.40 -12.11
C ALA A 14 -12.21 -0.41 -12.80
N VAL A 15 -10.96 -0.30 -12.34
CA VAL A 15 -9.84 -1.08 -12.86
C VAL A 15 -10.05 -2.58 -12.60
N PHE A 16 -10.55 -2.97 -11.44
CA PHE A 16 -10.83 -4.37 -11.13
C PHE A 16 -11.93 -4.96 -12.04
N LEU A 17 -12.99 -4.21 -12.30
CA LEU A 17 -14.01 -4.61 -13.28
C LEU A 17 -13.42 -4.74 -14.68
N LEU A 18 -12.55 -3.81 -15.08
CA LEU A 18 -11.85 -3.88 -16.35
C LEU A 18 -10.93 -5.11 -16.44
N GLN A 19 -10.20 -5.44 -15.37
CA GLN A 19 -9.40 -6.68 -15.29
C GLN A 19 -10.24 -7.94 -15.50
N SER A 20 -11.49 -7.94 -15.00
CA SER A 20 -12.38 -9.10 -15.11
C SER A 20 -12.81 -9.38 -16.55
N VAL A 21 -12.93 -8.34 -17.40
CA VAL A 21 -13.33 -8.48 -18.81
C VAL A 21 -12.13 -8.49 -19.75
N ALA A 22 -10.97 -7.99 -19.33
CA ALA A 22 -9.74 -7.91 -20.11
C ALA A 22 -8.51 -8.33 -19.27
N PRO A 23 -8.34 -9.63 -18.96
CA PRO A 23 -7.26 -10.10 -18.08
C PRO A 23 -5.85 -9.76 -18.57
N GLY A 24 -5.65 -9.59 -19.87
CA GLY A 24 -4.38 -9.19 -20.47
C GLY A 24 -3.85 -7.83 -20.01
N LEU A 25 -4.71 -6.98 -19.45
CA LEU A 25 -4.29 -5.69 -18.88
C LEU A 25 -3.44 -5.83 -17.62
N VAL A 26 -3.47 -6.97 -16.92
CA VAL A 26 -2.71 -7.13 -15.67
C VAL A 26 -1.21 -7.04 -15.92
N VAL A 27 -0.70 -7.75 -16.92
CA VAL A 27 0.75 -7.88 -17.18
C VAL A 27 1.45 -6.54 -17.41
N PRO A 28 0.98 -5.63 -18.31
CA PRO A 28 1.69 -4.37 -18.56
C PRO A 28 1.59 -3.35 -17.41
N PHE A 29 0.68 -3.54 -16.45
CA PHE A 29 0.43 -2.56 -15.37
C PHE A 29 0.79 -3.08 -13.96
N ALA A 30 0.99 -4.40 -13.78
CA ALA A 30 1.51 -4.98 -12.56
C ALA A 30 3.00 -4.63 -12.36
N LEU A 31 3.44 -4.52 -11.13
CA LEU A 31 4.85 -4.25 -10.81
C LEU A 31 5.68 -5.52 -11.08
N CYS A 32 6.39 -5.54 -12.20
CA CYS A 32 7.27 -6.65 -12.58
C CYS A 32 8.66 -6.48 -11.97
N PRO A 33 9.35 -7.56 -11.57
CA PRO A 33 10.74 -7.53 -11.15
C PRO A 33 11.68 -6.99 -12.23
N LEU A 34 12.82 -6.41 -11.81
CA LEU A 34 13.83 -5.88 -12.73
C LEU A 34 14.55 -6.98 -13.52
N ALA A 35 14.71 -8.16 -12.92
CA ALA A 35 15.30 -9.33 -13.57
C ALA A 35 14.25 -10.11 -14.36
N THR A 36 14.31 -10.05 -15.67
CA THR A 36 13.29 -10.56 -16.61
C THR A 36 13.39 -12.05 -16.93
N GLY A 37 14.34 -12.78 -16.39
CA GLY A 37 14.63 -14.18 -16.78
C GLY A 37 13.63 -15.25 -16.36
N GLY A 38 12.60 -14.94 -15.57
CA GLY A 38 11.76 -15.96 -14.93
C GLY A 38 10.27 -15.97 -15.25
N LEU A 39 9.70 -14.92 -15.83
CA LEU A 39 8.25 -14.84 -16.05
C LEU A 39 7.77 -15.48 -17.37
N GLY A 40 8.66 -16.05 -18.17
CA GLY A 40 8.32 -16.88 -19.35
C GLY A 40 7.55 -16.19 -20.49
N VAL A 41 7.04 -15.02 -20.34
CA VAL A 41 6.16 -14.33 -21.31
C VAL A 41 6.44 -12.82 -21.29
N GLY A 42 7.61 -12.36 -21.80
CA GLY A 42 7.80 -10.96 -22.20
C GLY A 42 7.48 -9.85 -21.18
N ALA A 43 7.19 -10.19 -19.92
CA ALA A 43 6.86 -9.25 -18.88
C ALA A 43 8.14 -8.65 -18.29
N SER A 44 8.45 -7.42 -18.70
CA SER A 44 9.57 -6.62 -18.18
C SER A 44 9.05 -5.47 -17.34
N PHE A 45 9.91 -4.97 -16.45
CA PHE A 45 9.62 -3.75 -15.71
C PHE A 45 9.43 -2.57 -16.65
N LEU A 46 8.37 -1.81 -16.41
CA LEU A 46 8.03 -0.57 -17.11
C LEU A 46 7.85 0.56 -16.09
N PRO A 47 8.37 1.78 -16.34
CA PRO A 47 8.42 2.83 -15.32
C PRO A 47 7.07 3.21 -14.70
N TRP A 48 5.97 3.13 -15.43
CA TRP A 48 4.64 3.44 -14.89
C TRP A 48 4.14 2.41 -13.88
N GLN A 49 4.70 1.19 -13.87
CA GLN A 49 4.32 0.13 -12.95
C GLN A 49 4.56 0.49 -11.48
N ILE A 50 5.48 1.43 -11.19
CA ILE A 50 5.68 1.96 -9.83
C ILE A 50 4.43 2.63 -9.23
N VAL A 51 3.45 2.95 -10.07
CA VAL A 51 2.18 3.56 -9.62
C VAL A 51 1.00 2.69 -10.02
N THR A 52 0.97 2.16 -11.25
CA THR A 52 -0.21 1.48 -11.79
C THR A 52 -0.55 0.18 -11.08
N TYR A 53 0.45 -0.53 -10.55
CA TYR A 53 0.24 -1.76 -9.80
C TYR A 53 -0.71 -1.60 -8.61
N ALA A 54 -0.76 -0.39 -8.04
CA ALA A 54 -1.59 -0.05 -6.88
C ALA A 54 -3.10 0.03 -7.20
N PHE A 55 -3.48 -0.09 -8.47
CA PHE A 55 -4.88 -0.12 -8.90
C PHE A 55 -5.34 -1.52 -9.31
N LEU A 56 -4.43 -2.46 -9.46
CA LEU A 56 -4.73 -3.85 -9.81
C LEU A 56 -4.97 -4.69 -8.54
N HIS A 57 -5.84 -5.70 -8.63
CA HIS A 57 -6.11 -6.60 -7.51
C HIS A 57 -6.23 -8.05 -7.96
N GLY A 58 -5.62 -8.96 -7.19
CA GLY A 58 -5.60 -10.39 -7.49
C GLY A 58 -6.91 -11.12 -7.18
N SER A 59 -7.79 -10.56 -6.36
CA SER A 59 -9.09 -11.16 -6.02
C SER A 59 -10.08 -10.12 -5.51
N LEU A 60 -11.37 -10.47 -5.53
CA LEU A 60 -12.44 -9.62 -4.98
C LEU A 60 -12.23 -9.35 -3.47
N LEU A 61 -11.78 -10.35 -2.72
CA LEU A 61 -11.53 -10.18 -1.29
C LEU A 61 -10.34 -9.24 -1.04
N HIS A 62 -9.28 -9.34 -1.85
CA HIS A 62 -8.14 -8.43 -1.82
C HIS A 62 -8.56 -6.99 -2.10
N LEU A 63 -9.39 -6.76 -3.13
CA LEU A 63 -9.98 -5.45 -3.41
C LEU A 63 -10.82 -4.96 -2.22
N ALA A 64 -11.73 -5.78 -1.70
CA ALA A 64 -12.64 -5.39 -0.64
C ALA A 64 -11.90 -4.92 0.63
N PHE A 65 -10.87 -5.64 1.07
CA PHE A 65 -10.08 -5.24 2.24
C PHE A 65 -9.30 -3.95 1.99
N ASN A 66 -8.73 -3.77 0.80
CA ASN A 66 -8.04 -2.53 0.46
C ASN A 66 -9.00 -1.34 0.43
N MET A 67 -10.17 -1.47 -0.18
CA MET A 67 -11.17 -0.39 -0.25
C MET A 67 -11.75 -0.07 1.13
N PHE A 68 -11.97 -1.08 1.96
CA PHE A 68 -12.40 -0.88 3.34
C PHE A 68 -11.36 -0.10 4.15
N ALA A 69 -10.10 -0.45 4.05
CA ALA A 69 -9.01 0.26 4.73
C ALA A 69 -8.79 1.68 4.17
N LEU A 70 -8.88 1.88 2.85
CA LEU A 70 -8.90 3.21 2.24
C LEU A 70 -10.05 4.06 2.78
N TYR A 71 -11.26 3.49 2.88
CA TYR A 71 -12.41 4.19 3.44
C TYR A 71 -12.16 4.59 4.89
N MET A 72 -11.71 3.67 5.74
CA MET A 72 -11.52 3.91 7.17
C MET A 72 -10.38 4.90 7.44
N PHE A 73 -9.19 4.59 6.99
CA PHE A 73 -7.99 5.37 7.32
C PHE A 73 -7.84 6.58 6.41
N GLY A 74 -8.10 6.39 5.12
CA GLY A 74 -8.00 7.45 4.12
C GLY A 74 -8.96 8.59 4.38
N SER A 75 -10.24 8.29 4.65
CA SER A 75 -11.24 9.34 4.92
C SER A 75 -10.89 10.19 6.15
N ALA A 76 -10.36 9.58 7.21
CA ALA A 76 -9.96 10.30 8.41
C ALA A 76 -8.75 11.20 8.14
N LEU A 77 -7.74 10.67 7.45
CA LEU A 77 -6.51 11.40 7.14
C LEU A 77 -6.73 12.53 6.12
N GLU A 78 -7.57 12.32 5.11
CA GLU A 78 -7.90 13.36 4.13
C GLU A 78 -8.58 14.56 4.79
N ARG A 79 -9.47 14.34 5.78
CA ARG A 79 -10.08 15.44 6.56
C ARG A 79 -9.04 16.25 7.35
N VAL A 80 -7.95 15.61 7.82
CA VAL A 80 -6.89 16.27 8.60
C VAL A 80 -5.88 16.98 7.70
N PHE A 81 -5.46 16.34 6.61
CA PHE A 81 -4.40 16.86 5.74
C PHE A 81 -4.90 17.73 4.59
N GLY A 82 -6.18 17.60 4.24
CA GLY A 82 -6.73 18.10 2.99
C GLY A 82 -6.33 17.24 1.79
N ALA A 83 -7.07 17.37 0.70
CA ALA A 83 -6.97 16.52 -0.50
C ALA A 83 -5.54 16.41 -1.06
N ARG A 84 -4.85 17.54 -1.23
CA ARG A 84 -3.50 17.56 -1.84
C ARG A 84 -2.46 16.81 -1.01
N ARG A 85 -2.37 17.07 0.29
CA ARG A 85 -1.38 16.41 1.16
C ARG A 85 -1.71 14.93 1.35
N TYR A 86 -2.98 14.59 1.44
CA TYR A 86 -3.41 13.21 1.51
C TYR A 86 -3.03 12.43 0.25
N ALA A 87 -3.28 12.98 -0.95
CA ALA A 87 -2.86 12.35 -2.20
C ALA A 87 -1.34 12.15 -2.26
N VAL A 88 -0.55 13.18 -1.88
CA VAL A 88 0.92 13.07 -1.84
C VAL A 88 1.35 11.97 -0.85
N LEU A 89 0.72 11.87 0.32
CA LEU A 89 1.02 10.81 1.30
C LEU A 89 0.74 9.41 0.74
N TYR A 90 -0.43 9.23 0.10
CA TYR A 90 -0.82 7.96 -0.48
C TYR A 90 0.16 7.53 -1.58
N PHE A 91 0.43 8.40 -2.57
CA PHE A 91 1.31 8.06 -3.68
C PHE A 91 2.78 7.94 -3.29
N ALA A 92 3.26 8.71 -2.31
CA ALA A 92 4.59 8.50 -1.75
C ALA A 92 4.73 7.13 -1.10
N SER A 93 3.68 6.67 -0.39
CA SER A 93 3.64 5.32 0.18
C SER A 93 3.61 4.24 -0.90
N VAL A 94 2.82 4.42 -1.97
CA VAL A 94 2.77 3.52 -3.13
C VAL A 94 4.14 3.39 -3.80
N ILE A 95 4.80 4.52 -4.06
CA ILE A 95 6.12 4.53 -4.72
C ILE A 95 7.19 3.89 -3.83
N ALA A 96 7.20 4.20 -2.53
CA ALA A 96 8.14 3.59 -1.58
C ALA A 96 7.93 2.08 -1.46
N ALA A 97 6.68 1.62 -1.47
CA ALA A 97 6.33 0.21 -1.48
C ALA A 97 6.85 -0.48 -2.74
N ALA A 98 6.65 0.12 -3.93
CA ALA A 98 7.16 -0.40 -5.19
C ALA A 98 8.69 -0.52 -5.19
N ILE A 99 9.39 0.52 -4.75
CA ILE A 99 10.87 0.52 -4.68
C ILE A 99 11.35 -0.59 -3.74
N THR A 100 10.75 -0.71 -2.55
CA THR A 100 11.12 -1.74 -1.57
C THR A 100 10.89 -3.14 -2.13
N GLN A 101 9.78 -3.36 -2.82
CA GLN A 101 9.47 -4.64 -3.45
C GLN A 101 10.45 -4.99 -4.58
N LEU A 102 10.79 -4.02 -5.42
CA LEU A 102 11.78 -4.23 -6.50
C LEU A 102 13.17 -4.56 -5.95
N VAL A 103 13.61 -3.86 -4.90
CA VAL A 103 14.89 -4.15 -4.22
C VAL A 103 14.85 -5.54 -3.60
N PHE A 104 13.77 -5.89 -2.89
CA PHE A 104 13.62 -7.21 -2.30
C PHE A 104 13.63 -8.32 -3.37
N ALA A 105 12.86 -8.16 -4.45
CA ALA A 105 12.83 -9.12 -5.54
C ALA A 105 14.22 -9.29 -6.21
N ALA A 106 14.97 -8.20 -6.38
CA ALA A 106 16.33 -8.25 -6.94
C ALA A 106 17.31 -9.02 -6.04
N VAL A 107 17.18 -8.91 -4.72
CA VAL A 107 18.06 -9.59 -3.74
C VAL A 107 17.65 -11.05 -3.54
N SER A 108 16.35 -11.35 -3.49
CA SER A 108 15.81 -12.69 -3.23
C SER A 108 15.69 -13.58 -4.48
N GLY A 109 15.86 -13.00 -5.68
CA GLY A 109 15.60 -13.70 -6.95
C GLY A 109 14.09 -13.89 -7.24
N GLY A 110 13.21 -13.14 -6.58
CA GLY A 110 11.77 -13.23 -6.78
C GLY A 110 11.35 -12.80 -8.19
N VAL A 111 10.55 -13.63 -8.86
CA VAL A 111 10.15 -13.44 -10.27
C VAL A 111 8.64 -13.23 -10.46
N TYR A 112 7.91 -12.93 -9.41
CA TYR A 112 6.45 -12.76 -9.46
C TYR A 112 6.03 -11.28 -9.55
N PRO A 113 4.99 -10.96 -10.34
CA PRO A 113 4.45 -9.60 -10.41
C PRO A 113 3.67 -9.26 -9.13
N THR A 114 3.77 -7.99 -8.70
CA THR A 114 3.06 -7.48 -7.52
C THR A 114 1.90 -6.59 -7.95
N VAL A 115 0.76 -6.73 -7.28
CA VAL A 115 -0.46 -5.94 -7.48
C VAL A 115 -1.10 -5.58 -6.14
N GLY A 116 -1.78 -4.45 -6.07
CA GLY A 116 -2.61 -4.06 -4.93
C GLY A 116 -2.34 -2.66 -4.39
N ALA A 117 -3.40 -2.02 -3.89
CA ALA A 117 -3.34 -0.72 -3.21
C ALA A 117 -2.68 -0.79 -1.81
N SER A 118 -2.37 -2.00 -1.34
CA SER A 118 -1.97 -2.26 0.04
C SER A 118 -0.71 -1.50 0.48
N GLY A 119 0.28 -1.31 -0.39
CA GLY A 119 1.45 -0.49 -0.07
C GLY A 119 1.08 0.93 0.35
N GLY A 120 0.15 1.56 -0.38
CA GLY A 120 -0.43 2.86 -0.01
C GLY A 120 -1.24 2.79 1.28
N VAL A 121 -2.09 1.76 1.41
CA VAL A 121 -2.93 1.53 2.59
C VAL A 121 -2.11 1.35 3.87
N PHE A 122 -1.01 0.61 3.84
CA PHE A 122 -0.11 0.45 4.99
C PHE A 122 0.57 1.75 5.38
N GLY A 123 0.93 2.60 4.40
CA GLY A 123 1.39 3.96 4.67
C GLY A 123 0.32 4.81 5.37
N LEU A 124 -0.94 4.73 4.91
CA LEU A 124 -2.06 5.41 5.57
C LEU A 124 -2.33 4.84 6.97
N LEU A 125 -2.23 3.53 7.18
CA LEU A 125 -2.37 2.91 8.50
C LEU A 125 -1.33 3.45 9.49
N LEU A 126 -0.07 3.55 9.08
CA LEU A 126 0.98 4.16 9.91
C LEU A 126 0.69 5.63 10.21
N ALA A 127 0.31 6.42 9.19
CA ALA A 127 -0.06 7.82 9.38
C ALA A 127 -1.24 7.97 10.34
N TYR A 128 -2.25 7.10 10.21
CA TYR A 128 -3.40 7.07 11.10
C TYR A 128 -2.98 6.79 12.55
N ALA A 129 -2.12 5.81 12.78
CA ALA A 129 -1.62 5.49 14.11
C ALA A 129 -0.79 6.64 14.74
N ILE A 130 -0.09 7.42 13.92
CA ILE A 130 0.66 8.61 14.38
C ILE A 130 -0.27 9.77 14.78
N TYR A 131 -1.35 10.00 14.03
CA TYR A 131 -2.27 11.12 14.26
C TYR A 131 -3.41 10.79 15.21
N PHE A 132 -3.82 9.54 15.27
CA PHE A 132 -4.91 9.03 16.11
C PHE A 132 -4.46 7.83 16.98
N PRO A 133 -3.39 7.97 17.79
CA PRO A 133 -2.72 6.82 18.46
C PRO A 133 -3.62 6.08 19.46
N HIS A 134 -4.62 6.76 20.00
CA HIS A 134 -5.55 6.21 21.01
C HIS A 134 -6.87 5.71 20.43
N ASN A 135 -7.15 6.03 19.15
CA ASN A 135 -8.35 5.50 18.49
C ASN A 135 -8.28 3.97 18.45
N ARG A 136 -9.40 3.33 18.72
CA ARG A 136 -9.47 1.88 18.71
C ARG A 136 -9.74 1.37 17.29
N ILE A 137 -8.89 0.46 16.85
CA ILE A 137 -9.08 -0.35 15.64
C ILE A 137 -9.57 -1.71 16.13
N MET A 138 -10.65 -2.20 15.53
CA MET A 138 -11.16 -3.54 15.83
C MET A 138 -10.65 -4.52 14.77
N LEU A 139 -9.97 -5.57 15.22
CA LEU A 139 -9.70 -6.72 14.37
C LEU A 139 -11.02 -7.39 13.98
N LEU A 140 -11.11 -7.90 12.75
CA LEU A 140 -12.30 -8.63 12.31
C LEU A 140 -12.39 -10.01 12.97
N PHE A 141 -11.24 -10.67 13.15
CA PHE A 141 -11.16 -12.01 13.75
C PHE A 141 -9.82 -12.19 14.51
N PRO A 142 -9.87 -12.46 15.83
CA PRO A 142 -11.00 -12.24 16.74
C PRO A 142 -11.33 -10.75 16.89
N PRO A 143 -12.57 -10.35 17.24
CA PRO A 143 -12.95 -8.93 17.35
C PRO A 143 -12.36 -8.30 18.61
N VAL A 144 -11.07 -8.03 18.58
CA VAL A 144 -10.33 -7.41 19.69
C VAL A 144 -10.07 -5.94 19.38
N PRO A 145 -10.67 -5.01 20.14
CA PRO A 145 -10.40 -3.58 19.98
C PRO A 145 -9.05 -3.24 20.61
N MET A 146 -8.14 -2.64 19.84
CA MET A 146 -6.85 -2.17 20.33
C MET A 146 -6.50 -0.77 19.85
N PRO A 147 -5.68 0.00 20.59
CA PRO A 147 -5.23 1.32 20.14
C PRO A 147 -4.48 1.23 18.81
N ALA A 148 -4.70 2.21 17.92
CA ALA A 148 -4.09 2.22 16.58
C ALA A 148 -2.56 2.11 16.61
N ARG A 149 -1.90 2.74 17.62
CA ARG A 149 -0.44 2.62 17.81
C ARG A 149 0.02 1.19 18.09
N VAL A 150 -0.78 0.42 18.84
CA VAL A 150 -0.46 -0.98 19.17
C VAL A 150 -0.71 -1.85 17.93
N PHE A 151 -1.86 -1.64 17.27
CA PHE A 151 -2.22 -2.36 16.06
C PHE A 151 -1.14 -2.24 14.98
N VAL A 152 -0.67 -1.02 14.68
CA VAL A 152 0.31 -0.81 13.60
C VAL A 152 1.66 -1.45 13.91
N VAL A 153 2.10 -1.44 15.17
CA VAL A 153 3.37 -2.07 15.56
C VAL A 153 3.28 -3.58 15.45
N LEU A 154 2.20 -4.18 15.95
CA LEU A 154 1.99 -5.63 15.87
C LEU A 154 1.85 -6.07 14.41
N TYR A 155 1.15 -5.30 13.59
CA TYR A 155 0.94 -5.64 12.19
C TYR A 155 2.24 -5.50 11.38
N ALA A 156 3.03 -4.44 11.62
CA ALA A 156 4.36 -4.30 11.00
C ALA A 156 5.32 -5.45 11.40
N ALA A 157 5.29 -5.87 12.68
CA ALA A 157 6.08 -7.01 13.15
C ALA A 157 5.63 -8.32 12.49
N LEU A 158 4.33 -8.52 12.33
CA LEU A 158 3.76 -9.67 11.63
C LEU A 158 4.18 -9.68 10.16
N GLU A 159 4.07 -8.55 9.44
CA GLU A 159 4.51 -8.42 8.03
C GLU A 159 5.99 -8.74 7.88
N LEU A 160 6.83 -8.26 8.81
CA LEU A 160 8.26 -8.58 8.80
C LEU A 160 8.51 -10.07 9.04
N PHE A 161 7.83 -10.67 10.02
CA PHE A 161 7.95 -12.09 10.33
C PHE A 161 7.54 -12.96 9.13
N LEU A 162 6.35 -12.70 8.55
CA LEU A 162 5.85 -13.46 7.41
C LEU A 162 6.74 -13.28 6.16
N GLY A 163 7.26 -12.06 5.94
CA GLY A 163 8.16 -11.77 4.84
C GLY A 163 9.51 -12.48 4.95
N VAL A 164 10.07 -12.59 6.17
CA VAL A 164 11.35 -13.28 6.42
C VAL A 164 11.19 -14.79 6.37
N THR A 165 10.08 -15.32 6.90
CA THR A 165 9.82 -16.77 6.92
C THR A 165 9.28 -17.32 5.61
N GLY A 166 8.77 -16.47 4.71
CA GLY A 166 8.16 -16.87 3.45
C GLY A 166 6.85 -17.65 3.61
N THR A 167 6.17 -17.51 4.76
CA THR A 167 5.02 -18.36 5.13
C THR A 167 3.72 -18.03 4.42
N GLN A 168 3.60 -16.91 3.74
CA GLN A 168 2.43 -16.54 2.92
C GLN A 168 2.89 -16.18 1.50
N GLU A 169 3.09 -17.19 0.67
CA GLU A 169 3.43 -16.99 -0.73
C GLU A 169 2.35 -16.15 -1.45
N GLY A 170 2.79 -15.24 -2.30
CA GLY A 170 1.91 -14.35 -3.06
C GLY A 170 1.51 -13.05 -2.34
N VAL A 171 1.94 -12.83 -1.09
CA VAL A 171 1.77 -11.54 -0.39
C VAL A 171 3.09 -10.76 -0.40
N ALA A 172 3.05 -9.51 -0.85
CA ALA A 172 4.23 -8.65 -0.94
C ALA A 172 4.50 -7.93 0.41
N HIS A 173 4.86 -8.69 1.44
CA HIS A 173 5.10 -8.19 2.81
C HIS A 173 6.08 -7.01 2.86
N PHE A 174 7.17 -7.07 2.09
CA PHE A 174 8.14 -5.98 2.03
C PHE A 174 7.62 -4.72 1.34
N ALA A 175 6.66 -4.85 0.41
CA ALA A 175 5.95 -3.69 -0.13
C ALA A 175 5.12 -2.98 0.95
N HIS A 176 4.44 -3.73 1.83
CA HIS A 176 3.69 -3.17 2.94
C HIS A 176 4.59 -2.37 3.89
N LEU A 177 5.71 -2.94 4.30
CA LEU A 177 6.72 -2.24 5.13
C LEU A 177 7.30 -1.03 4.41
N GLY A 178 7.60 -1.14 3.11
CA GLY A 178 8.05 -0.03 2.28
C GLY A 178 7.06 1.13 2.24
N GLY A 179 5.77 0.84 2.13
CA GLY A 179 4.71 1.84 2.20
C GLY A 179 4.67 2.59 3.55
N MET A 180 4.85 1.87 4.66
CA MET A 180 4.97 2.49 5.98
C MET A 180 6.20 3.39 6.08
N ILE A 181 7.36 2.94 5.58
CA ILE A 181 8.60 3.72 5.57
C ILE A 181 8.41 5.01 4.76
N GLY A 182 7.81 4.94 3.57
CA GLY A 182 7.53 6.11 2.73
C GLY A 182 6.65 7.13 3.44
N ALA A 183 5.58 6.69 4.08
CA ALA A 183 4.72 7.55 4.88
C ALA A 183 5.49 8.20 6.05
N TRP A 184 6.28 7.42 6.77
CA TRP A 184 7.07 7.93 7.91
C TRP A 184 8.07 9.00 7.49
N LEU A 185 8.82 8.77 6.42
CA LEU A 185 9.79 9.72 5.89
C LEU A 185 9.11 11.04 5.48
N LEU A 186 8.01 10.95 4.74
CA LEU A 186 7.27 12.14 4.30
C LEU A 186 6.71 12.94 5.48
N LEU A 187 6.14 12.27 6.48
CA LEU A 187 5.62 12.92 7.68
C LEU A 187 6.74 13.57 8.51
N ARG A 188 7.93 12.98 8.54
CA ARG A 188 9.12 13.61 9.17
C ARG A 188 9.51 14.90 8.47
N ILE A 189 9.55 14.89 7.14
CA ILE A 189 9.84 16.09 6.32
C ILE A 189 8.81 17.19 6.62
N TRP A 190 7.52 16.85 6.61
CA TRP A 190 6.47 17.83 6.88
C TRP A 190 6.51 18.44 8.28
N ARG A 191 6.93 17.67 9.29
CA ARG A 191 7.15 18.18 10.66
C ARG A 191 8.35 19.10 10.76
N GLY A 192 9.42 18.84 10.02
CA GLY A 192 10.62 19.69 9.98
C GLY A 192 10.34 21.07 9.37
N VAL A 193 9.52 21.11 8.32
CA VAL A 193 9.14 22.36 7.63
C VAL A 193 8.21 23.26 8.49
N ARG A 194 7.54 22.72 9.51
CA ARG A 194 6.62 23.46 10.39
C ARG A 194 7.24 24.05 11.66
N ARG A 195 8.55 24.07 11.82
CA ARG A 195 9.19 24.81 12.89
C ARG A 195 9.33 26.27 12.43
N PRO A 196 8.50 27.23 12.92
CA PRO A 196 8.85 28.64 12.81
C PRO A 196 10.15 28.83 13.59
N SER A 197 11.11 29.52 12.99
CA SER A 197 12.24 30.07 13.73
C SER A 197 11.70 30.85 14.94
N ARG A 198 12.08 30.44 16.16
CA ARG A 198 11.90 31.25 17.35
C ARG A 198 12.75 32.49 17.23
#